data_e201b7e2ce5be4d2e6540391133c1439
#
_entry.id   e201b7e2ce5be4d2e6540391133c1439
#
_cell.length_a   1.000
_cell.length_b   1.000
_cell.length_c   1.000
_cell.angle_alpha   90.00
_cell.angle_beta   90.00
_cell.angle_gamma   90.00
#
_symmetry.space_group_name_H-M   'P 1'
#
loop_
_entity.id
_entity.type
_entity.pdbx_description
1 polymer ?
#
loop_
_entity_poly.entity_id
_entity_poly.type
_entity_poly.pdbx_seq_one_letter_code
_entity_poly.pdbx_strand_id
1 'polypeptide(L)'
;HTLEHLVFLGSRQYPYKGVLDSLANRAFAQGTNAWTANDHTAYTLTTAGSDGFLRMLPVYCDHVFFPTLTDAGFVTEVYHINGKLEDAGVVYSEMQGRENSSADLMELKTQRMLYPRSSAYRSETGGLMSALRVLTIDEIRQYHAKYYAPHNAAIVLCGPLDREKLFATLQGI
;
A
#
# COMPACT_ATOMS: atom_id res chain seq x y z
N HIS A 1 4.69 1.63 -3.70
CA HIS A 1 5.14 0.56 -2.79
C HIS A 1 5.29 1.08 -1.35
N THR A 2 6.13 2.09 -1.08
CA THR A 2 6.27 2.64 0.28
C THR A 2 4.92 3.07 0.87
N LEU A 3 4.08 3.76 0.09
CA LEU A 3 2.74 4.13 0.54
C LEU A 3 1.83 2.91 0.72
N GLU A 4 1.96 1.89 -0.12
CA GLU A 4 1.26 0.61 0.01
C GLU A 4 1.44 0.01 1.41
N HIS A 5 2.67 -0.03 1.93
CA HIS A 5 2.95 -0.47 3.30
C HIS A 5 2.33 0.44 4.35
N LEU A 6 2.41 1.75 4.16
CA LEU A 6 2.00 2.71 5.18
C LEU A 6 0.48 2.80 5.38
N VAL A 7 -0.34 2.52 4.36
CA VAL A 7 -1.81 2.57 4.50
C VAL A 7 -2.35 1.54 5.50
N PHE A 8 -1.64 0.44 5.73
CA PHE A 8 -2.03 -0.59 6.69
C PHE A 8 -1.69 -0.26 8.15
N LEU A 9 -0.94 0.82 8.40
CA LEU A 9 -0.50 1.17 9.75
C LEU A 9 -1.53 1.95 10.58
N GLY A 10 -2.64 2.33 9.98
CA GLY A 10 -3.75 3.01 10.64
C GLY A 10 -4.41 4.05 9.75
N SER A 11 -5.62 4.42 10.10
CA SER A 11 -6.43 5.37 9.35
C SER A 11 -7.11 6.39 10.27
N ARG A 12 -7.82 7.34 9.70
CA ARG A 12 -8.49 8.41 10.45
C ARG A 12 -9.46 7.87 11.50
N GLN A 13 -10.26 6.87 11.16
CA GLN A 13 -11.22 6.26 12.09
C GLN A 13 -10.60 5.12 12.91
N TYR A 14 -9.51 4.52 12.43
CA TYR A 14 -8.84 3.37 13.04
C TYR A 14 -7.33 3.65 13.18
N PRO A 15 -6.91 4.58 14.08
CA PRO A 15 -5.57 5.15 14.11
C PRO A 15 -4.50 4.25 14.75
N TYR A 16 -4.79 2.95 14.92
CA TYR A 16 -3.89 2.03 15.59
C TYR A 16 -3.34 0.98 14.63
N LYS A 17 -2.03 0.75 14.66
CA LYS A 17 -1.37 -0.31 13.90
C LYS A 17 -1.99 -1.69 14.26
N GLY A 18 -2.26 -2.50 13.24
CA GLY A 18 -2.80 -3.85 13.38
C GLY A 18 -4.32 -3.94 13.56
N VAL A 19 -5.05 -2.82 13.62
CA VAL A 19 -6.52 -2.85 13.70
C VAL A 19 -7.12 -3.48 12.46
N LEU A 20 -6.63 -3.12 11.28
CA LEU A 20 -7.15 -3.67 10.02
C LEU A 20 -7.00 -5.19 9.98
N ASP A 21 -5.83 -5.72 10.32
CA ASP A 21 -5.58 -7.16 10.37
C ASP A 21 -6.44 -7.86 11.43
N SER A 22 -6.60 -7.26 12.59
CA SER A 22 -7.47 -7.79 13.66
C SER A 22 -8.92 -7.88 13.23
N LEU A 23 -9.43 -6.86 12.56
CA LEU A 23 -10.81 -6.83 12.04
C LEU A 23 -10.98 -7.79 10.85
N ALA A 24 -10.00 -7.85 9.94
CA ALA A 24 -10.00 -8.78 8.83
C ALA A 24 -10.04 -10.23 9.30
N ASN A 25 -9.22 -10.59 10.30
CA ASN A 25 -9.24 -11.92 10.89
C ASN A 25 -10.61 -12.26 11.53
N ARG A 26 -11.25 -11.31 12.21
CA ARG A 26 -12.61 -11.50 12.75
C ARG A 26 -13.69 -11.65 11.67
N ALA A 27 -13.46 -11.08 10.51
CA ALA A 27 -14.32 -11.22 9.34
C ALA A 27 -13.99 -12.48 8.52
N PHE A 28 -13.18 -13.39 9.05
CA PHE A 28 -12.70 -14.59 8.35
C PHE A 28 -12.05 -14.25 6.99
N ALA A 29 -11.29 -13.16 6.95
CA ALA A 29 -10.53 -12.82 5.76
C ALA A 29 -9.33 -13.76 5.60
N GLN A 30 -8.92 -13.97 4.35
CA GLN A 30 -7.68 -14.68 4.01
C GLN A 30 -6.42 -13.79 4.15
N GLY A 31 -6.50 -12.75 4.96
CA GLY A 31 -5.50 -11.69 5.06
C GLY A 31 -5.81 -10.50 4.15
N THR A 32 -5.08 -9.44 4.37
CA THR A 32 -5.00 -8.29 3.47
C THR A 32 -3.81 -8.48 2.54
N ASN A 33 -3.93 -8.08 1.29
CA ASN A 33 -2.81 -8.12 0.35
C ASN A 33 -2.82 -6.86 -0.52
N ALA A 34 -1.65 -6.49 -1.02
CA ALA A 34 -1.50 -5.36 -1.93
C ALA A 34 -0.31 -5.60 -2.86
N TRP A 35 -0.26 -4.85 -3.96
CA TRP A 35 0.90 -4.78 -4.84
C TRP A 35 0.95 -3.43 -5.55
N THR A 36 2.15 -3.01 -5.88
CA THR A 36 2.41 -1.80 -6.68
C THR A 36 3.03 -2.16 -8.02
N ALA A 37 2.38 -1.74 -9.09
CA ALA A 37 2.89 -1.76 -10.45
C ALA A 37 3.28 -0.35 -10.91
N ASN A 38 3.80 -0.23 -12.14
CA ASN A 38 4.24 1.06 -12.66
C ASN A 38 3.09 2.08 -12.91
N ASP A 39 1.86 1.59 -13.05
CA ASP A 39 0.67 2.38 -13.42
C ASP A 39 -0.47 2.29 -12.40
N HIS A 40 -0.38 1.42 -11.42
CA HIS A 40 -1.39 1.29 -10.36
C HIS A 40 -0.83 0.70 -9.07
N THR A 41 -1.52 0.93 -7.96
CA THR A 41 -1.41 0.16 -6.72
C THR A 41 -2.75 -0.48 -6.44
N ALA A 42 -2.77 -1.78 -6.18
CA ALA A 42 -3.98 -2.52 -5.85
C ALA A 42 -3.95 -2.98 -4.39
N TYR A 43 -5.09 -2.90 -3.76
CA TYR A 43 -5.35 -3.35 -2.38
C TYR A 43 -6.47 -4.37 -2.42
N THR A 44 -6.27 -5.55 -1.87
CA THR A 44 -7.23 -6.64 -1.96
C THR A 44 -7.63 -7.18 -0.61
N LEU A 45 -8.89 -7.57 -0.51
CA LEU A 45 -9.46 -8.21 0.67
C LEU A 45 -10.42 -9.31 0.21
N THR A 46 -10.24 -10.51 0.74
CA THR A 46 -11.17 -11.63 0.52
C THR A 46 -11.68 -12.10 1.86
N THR A 47 -13.01 -12.16 2.04
CA THR A 47 -13.65 -12.62 3.27
C THR A 47 -14.55 -13.83 3.02
N ALA A 48 -14.79 -14.62 4.06
CA ALA A 48 -15.78 -15.68 4.02
C ALA A 48 -17.17 -15.10 4.27
N GLY A 49 -17.94 -14.89 3.18
CA GLY A 49 -19.32 -14.41 3.24
C GLY A 49 -19.49 -12.90 3.08
N SER A 50 -20.70 -12.51 2.68
CA SER A 50 -21.03 -11.13 2.35
C SER A 50 -21.12 -10.18 3.55
N ASP A 51 -21.58 -10.68 4.70
CA ASP A 51 -21.76 -9.81 5.88
C ASP A 51 -20.42 -9.34 6.44
N GLY A 52 -19.41 -10.23 6.51
CA GLY A 52 -18.05 -9.86 6.90
C GLY A 52 -17.46 -8.87 5.92
N PHE A 53 -17.65 -9.09 4.62
CA PHE A 53 -17.19 -8.20 3.58
C PHE A 53 -17.77 -6.78 3.69
N LEU A 54 -19.11 -6.67 3.80
CA LEU A 54 -19.79 -5.37 3.89
C LEU A 54 -19.39 -4.58 5.15
N ARG A 55 -19.06 -5.27 6.25
CA ARG A 55 -18.52 -4.61 7.46
C ARG A 55 -17.08 -4.16 7.30
N MET A 56 -16.27 -4.91 6.55
CA MET A 56 -14.87 -4.58 6.32
C MET A 56 -14.67 -3.50 5.25
N LEU A 57 -15.57 -3.39 4.27
CA LEU A 57 -15.44 -2.46 3.16
C LEU A 57 -15.22 -0.99 3.60
N PRO A 58 -16.01 -0.40 4.52
CA PRO A 58 -15.75 0.95 5.01
C PRO A 58 -14.40 1.10 5.73
N VAL A 59 -14.02 0.10 6.53
CA VAL A 59 -12.74 0.10 7.24
C VAL A 59 -11.57 0.09 6.26
N TYR A 60 -11.69 -0.74 5.22
CA TYR A 60 -10.67 -0.87 4.19
C TYR A 60 -10.53 0.42 3.37
N CYS A 61 -11.65 1.00 2.98
CA CYS A 61 -11.67 2.29 2.29
C CYS A 61 -11.11 3.42 3.16
N ASP A 62 -11.41 3.46 4.46
CA ASP A 62 -10.85 4.46 5.37
C ASP A 62 -9.31 4.35 5.44
N HIS A 63 -8.75 3.13 5.43
CA HIS A 63 -7.30 2.94 5.39
C HIS A 63 -6.69 3.41 4.07
N VAL A 64 -7.31 3.12 2.93
CA VAL A 64 -6.78 3.49 1.62
C VAL A 64 -6.88 5.01 1.37
N PHE A 65 -8.02 5.63 1.70
CA PHE A 65 -8.27 7.03 1.38
C PHE A 65 -7.90 8.02 2.49
N PHE A 66 -7.83 7.57 3.74
CA PHE A 66 -7.54 8.43 4.90
C PHE A 66 -6.51 7.81 5.86
N PRO A 67 -5.36 7.31 5.35
CA PRO A 67 -4.32 6.76 6.22
C PRO A 67 -3.74 7.84 7.13
N THR A 68 -3.27 7.46 8.31
CA THR A 68 -2.67 8.40 9.26
C THR A 68 -1.31 8.93 8.82
N LEU A 69 -0.55 8.16 8.08
CA LEU A 69 0.80 8.48 7.56
C LEU A 69 1.66 9.18 8.62
N THR A 70 1.88 8.49 9.75
CA THR A 70 2.62 9.04 10.88
C THR A 70 4.14 8.97 10.65
N ASP A 71 4.88 9.94 11.24
CA ASP A 71 6.36 9.93 11.19
C ASP A 71 6.92 8.66 11.82
N ALA A 72 6.37 8.21 12.95
CA ALA A 72 6.80 6.96 13.61
C ALA A 72 6.58 5.73 12.73
N GLY A 73 5.43 5.64 12.05
CA GLY A 73 5.14 4.57 11.10
C GLY A 73 6.11 4.60 9.92
N PHE A 74 6.38 5.77 9.37
CA PHE A 74 7.33 5.94 8.27
C PHE A 74 8.74 5.47 8.66
N VAL A 75 9.26 5.95 9.78
CA VAL A 75 10.62 5.59 10.25
C VAL A 75 10.74 4.08 10.44
N THR A 76 9.77 3.44 11.10
CA THR A 76 9.85 2.00 11.37
C THR A 76 9.62 1.13 10.14
N GLU A 77 8.75 1.55 9.23
CA GLU A 77 8.37 0.74 8.07
C GLU A 77 9.29 0.96 6.87
N VAL A 78 9.71 2.21 6.63
CA VAL A 78 10.42 2.55 5.39
C VAL A 78 11.92 2.45 5.54
N TYR A 79 12.52 3.33 6.35
CA TYR A 79 13.96 3.39 6.55
C TYR A 79 14.35 4.09 7.84
N HIS A 80 15.33 3.53 8.55
CA HIS A 80 16.00 4.15 9.67
C HIS A 80 17.38 3.52 9.91
N ILE A 81 18.21 4.18 10.71
CA ILE A 81 19.43 3.60 11.27
C ILE A 81 19.09 3.00 12.64
N ASN A 82 19.31 1.71 12.80
CA ASN A 82 19.01 1.00 14.06
C ASN A 82 20.05 1.26 15.17
N GLY A 83 19.83 0.73 16.36
CA GLY A 83 20.74 0.88 17.51
C GLY A 83 22.12 0.24 17.34
N LYS A 84 22.34 -0.53 16.26
CA LYS A 84 23.64 -1.11 15.88
C LYS A 84 24.33 -0.30 14.78
N LEU A 85 23.78 0.84 14.40
CA LEU A 85 24.24 1.68 13.28
C LEU A 85 24.12 1.00 11.91
N GLU A 86 23.15 0.12 11.75
CA GLU A 86 22.86 -0.55 10.49
C GLU A 86 21.61 0.04 9.85
N ASP A 87 21.56 0.03 8.51
CA ASP A 87 20.36 0.36 7.74
C ASP A 87 19.24 -0.65 8.06
N ALA A 88 18.04 -0.17 8.33
CA ALA A 88 16.87 -0.95 8.69
C ALA A 88 15.58 -0.33 8.15
N GLY A 89 14.52 -1.10 8.17
CA GLY A 89 13.18 -0.77 7.66
C GLY A 89 12.63 -1.94 6.86
N VAL A 90 11.34 -2.17 6.88
CA VAL A 90 10.70 -3.29 6.16
C VAL A 90 10.88 -3.10 4.66
N VAL A 91 10.45 -1.95 4.13
CA VAL A 91 10.60 -1.60 2.72
C VAL A 91 12.07 -1.61 2.28
N TYR A 92 12.94 -1.00 3.09
CA TYR A 92 14.38 -0.97 2.79
C TYR A 92 14.98 -2.38 2.69
N SER A 93 14.67 -3.25 3.65
CA SER A 93 15.20 -4.62 3.67
C SER A 93 14.69 -5.47 2.50
N GLU A 94 13.42 -5.30 2.13
CA GLU A 94 12.85 -5.94 0.94
C GLU A 94 13.57 -5.49 -0.33
N MET A 95 13.74 -4.19 -0.51
CA MET A 95 14.40 -3.64 -1.69
C MET A 95 15.90 -3.94 -1.73
N GLN A 96 16.55 -4.08 -0.58
CA GLN A 96 17.93 -4.55 -0.50
C GLN A 96 18.09 -5.96 -1.08
N GLY A 97 17.14 -6.85 -0.78
CA GLY A 97 17.08 -8.19 -1.38
C GLY A 97 16.96 -8.14 -2.90
N ARG A 98 16.07 -7.31 -3.41
CA ARG A 98 15.83 -7.16 -4.86
C ARG A 98 17.01 -6.51 -5.59
N GLU A 99 17.58 -5.43 -5.07
CA GLU A 99 18.74 -4.77 -5.69
C GLU A 99 20.01 -5.67 -5.77
N ASN A 100 20.04 -6.79 -5.02
CA ASN A 100 21.11 -7.78 -5.08
C ASN A 100 20.74 -9.04 -5.88
N SER A 101 19.54 -9.11 -6.44
CA SER A 101 19.08 -10.20 -7.29
C SER A 101 19.46 -9.94 -8.75
N SER A 102 20.09 -10.92 -9.41
CA SER A 102 20.44 -10.80 -10.82
C SER A 102 19.22 -10.67 -11.74
N ALA A 103 18.10 -11.29 -11.38
CA ALA A 103 16.85 -11.22 -12.13
C ALA A 103 16.25 -9.79 -12.07
N ASP A 104 16.15 -9.21 -10.88
CA ASP A 104 15.60 -7.86 -10.69
C ASP A 104 16.51 -6.79 -11.34
N LEU A 105 17.83 -6.95 -11.24
CA LEU A 105 18.79 -6.06 -11.91
C LEU A 105 18.65 -6.11 -13.43
N MET A 106 18.46 -7.30 -13.98
CA MET A 106 18.27 -7.50 -15.42
C MET A 106 16.93 -6.89 -15.86
N GLU A 107 15.86 -7.10 -15.11
CA GLU A 107 14.54 -6.51 -15.38
C GLU A 107 14.61 -4.99 -15.40
N LEU A 108 15.14 -4.38 -14.36
CA LEU A 108 15.29 -2.91 -14.27
C LEU A 108 16.17 -2.36 -15.41
N LYS A 109 17.23 -3.05 -15.77
CA LYS A 109 18.07 -2.67 -16.91
C LYS A 109 17.31 -2.74 -18.22
N THR A 110 16.53 -3.80 -18.43
CA THR A 110 15.69 -3.98 -19.61
C THR A 110 14.63 -2.88 -19.74
N GLN A 111 13.93 -2.58 -18.65
CA GLN A 111 12.97 -1.48 -18.62
C GLN A 111 13.62 -0.14 -19.00
N ARG A 112 14.82 0.13 -18.47
CA ARG A 112 15.57 1.36 -18.78
C ARG A 112 16.09 1.42 -20.21
N MET A 113 16.20 0.30 -20.90
CA MET A 113 16.56 0.23 -22.33
C MET A 113 15.34 0.39 -23.22
N LEU A 114 14.21 -0.19 -22.85
CA LEU A 114 12.98 -0.21 -23.65
C LEU A 114 12.17 1.09 -23.54
N TYR A 115 12.12 1.72 -22.37
CA TYR A 115 11.27 2.87 -22.11
C TYR A 115 12.04 4.19 -22.09
N PRO A 116 11.48 5.28 -22.66
CA PRO A 116 12.11 6.60 -22.62
C PRO A 116 12.16 7.14 -21.18
N ARG A 117 13.03 8.13 -20.95
CA ARG A 117 13.24 8.74 -19.62
C ARG A 117 11.97 9.36 -19.00
N SER A 118 11.02 9.78 -19.82
CA SER A 118 9.74 10.37 -19.41
C SER A 118 8.67 9.35 -19.03
N SER A 119 8.91 8.06 -19.26
CA SER A 119 7.93 7.00 -18.97
C SER A 119 8.04 6.51 -17.53
N ALA A 120 6.91 6.38 -16.84
CA ALA A 120 6.82 5.75 -15.53
C ALA A 120 7.24 4.27 -15.54
N TYR A 121 7.03 3.56 -16.65
CA TYR A 121 7.45 2.16 -16.84
C TYR A 121 8.97 1.94 -16.78
N ARG A 122 9.75 3.02 -16.71
CA ARG A 122 11.19 2.98 -16.50
C ARG A 122 11.59 2.88 -15.03
N SER A 123 10.68 3.11 -14.12
CA SER A 123 10.94 3.22 -12.68
C SER A 123 10.86 1.87 -11.98
N GLU A 124 11.74 1.67 -10.98
CA GLU A 124 11.60 0.59 -10.01
C GLU A 124 10.43 0.91 -9.06
N THR A 125 9.43 0.02 -9.03
CA THR A 125 8.18 0.26 -8.29
C THR A 125 8.35 0.17 -6.77
N GLY A 126 9.27 -0.66 -6.31
CA GLY A 126 9.56 -0.81 -4.87
C GLY A 126 10.38 0.33 -4.30
N GLY A 127 11.09 1.06 -5.15
CA GLY A 127 12.04 2.10 -4.77
C GLY A 127 13.48 1.61 -4.67
N LEU A 128 14.41 2.44 -5.07
CA LEU A 128 15.84 2.16 -4.95
C LEU A 128 16.32 2.46 -3.53
N MET A 129 17.23 1.65 -2.97
CA MET A 129 17.79 1.88 -1.62
C MET A 129 18.35 3.30 -1.45
N SER A 130 19.04 3.83 -2.47
CA SER A 130 19.57 5.19 -2.45
C SER A 130 18.49 6.26 -2.34
N ALA A 131 17.33 6.05 -2.94
CA ALA A 131 16.18 6.95 -2.86
C ALA A 131 15.43 6.78 -1.53
N LEU A 132 15.27 5.55 -1.05
CA LEU A 132 14.60 5.28 0.24
C LEU A 132 15.30 5.94 1.44
N ARG A 133 16.64 6.04 1.40
CA ARG A 133 17.43 6.70 2.48
C ARG A 133 17.15 8.20 2.61
N VAL A 134 16.70 8.85 1.55
CA VAL A 134 16.45 10.31 1.54
C VAL A 134 14.97 10.67 1.39
N LEU A 135 14.11 9.66 1.19
CA LEU A 135 12.67 9.85 1.08
C LEU A 135 12.10 10.40 2.39
N THR A 136 11.17 11.30 2.29
CA THR A 136 10.50 11.91 3.44
C THR A 136 9.04 11.52 3.54
N ILE A 137 8.48 11.56 4.74
CA ILE A 137 7.05 11.31 4.94
C ILE A 137 6.18 12.36 4.24
N ASP A 138 6.66 13.59 4.12
CA ASP A 138 5.91 14.66 3.46
C ASP A 138 5.79 14.44 1.94
N GLU A 139 6.78 13.84 1.30
CA GLU A 139 6.68 13.41 -0.10
C GLU A 139 5.61 12.32 -0.26
N ILE A 140 5.53 11.38 0.68
CA ILE A 140 4.50 10.34 0.70
C ILE A 140 3.11 10.93 0.92
N ARG A 141 2.97 11.88 1.86
CA ARG A 141 1.70 12.60 2.11
C ARG A 141 1.25 13.37 0.86
N GLN A 142 2.16 14.05 0.17
CA GLN A 142 1.87 14.77 -1.07
C GLN A 142 1.46 13.81 -2.20
N TYR A 143 2.15 12.67 -2.32
CA TYR A 143 1.81 11.64 -3.30
C TYR A 143 0.41 11.08 -3.02
N HIS A 144 0.10 10.73 -1.78
CA HIS A 144 -1.22 10.26 -1.39
C HIS A 144 -2.30 11.29 -1.72
N ALA A 145 -2.14 12.54 -1.28
CA ALA A 145 -3.10 13.61 -1.55
C ALA A 145 -3.36 13.86 -3.04
N LYS A 146 -2.35 13.62 -3.89
CA LYS A 146 -2.45 13.81 -5.33
C LYS A 146 -3.16 12.67 -6.05
N TYR A 147 -2.89 11.43 -5.66
CA TYR A 147 -3.28 10.26 -6.45
C TYR A 147 -4.38 9.40 -5.82
N TYR A 148 -4.55 9.45 -4.48
CA TYR A 148 -5.55 8.65 -3.77
C TYR A 148 -6.85 9.43 -3.61
N ALA A 149 -7.54 9.64 -4.70
CA ALA A 149 -8.80 10.35 -4.76
C ALA A 149 -9.86 9.49 -5.48
N PRO A 150 -11.16 9.59 -5.11
CA PRO A 150 -12.21 8.74 -5.68
C PRO A 150 -12.27 8.77 -7.21
N HIS A 151 -11.99 9.92 -7.83
CA HIS A 151 -12.00 10.05 -9.29
C HIS A 151 -10.79 9.36 -9.98
N ASN A 152 -9.79 8.95 -9.23
CA ASN A 152 -8.60 8.22 -9.70
C ASN A 152 -8.55 6.80 -9.12
N ALA A 153 -9.64 6.29 -8.60
CA ALA A 153 -9.74 4.97 -8.01
C ALA A 153 -10.80 4.11 -8.70
N ALA A 154 -10.60 2.81 -8.71
CA ALA A 154 -11.59 1.84 -9.15
C ALA A 154 -11.78 0.79 -8.05
N ILE A 155 -13.03 0.48 -7.74
CA ILE A 155 -13.39 -0.59 -6.80
C ILE A 155 -14.00 -1.74 -7.61
N VAL A 156 -13.38 -2.90 -7.54
CA VAL A 156 -13.87 -4.13 -8.16
C VAL A 156 -14.32 -5.09 -7.08
N LEU A 157 -15.59 -5.45 -7.10
CA LEU A 157 -16.22 -6.29 -6.09
C LEU A 157 -16.77 -7.56 -6.75
N CYS A 158 -16.43 -8.71 -6.22
CA CYS A 158 -16.88 -10.01 -6.72
C CYS A 158 -17.38 -10.90 -5.57
N GLY A 159 -18.58 -11.45 -5.73
CA GLY A 159 -19.17 -12.34 -4.75
C GLY A 159 -20.69 -12.27 -4.70
N PRO A 160 -21.34 -13.08 -3.86
CA PRO A 160 -22.79 -13.08 -3.66
C PRO A 160 -23.22 -11.89 -2.79
N LEU A 161 -23.09 -10.67 -3.33
CA LEU A 161 -23.37 -9.42 -2.62
C LEU A 161 -24.78 -8.92 -2.93
N ASP A 162 -25.51 -8.51 -1.89
CA ASP A 162 -26.74 -7.74 -2.03
C ASP A 162 -26.39 -6.33 -2.55
N ARG A 163 -26.87 -5.99 -3.73
CA ARG A 163 -26.53 -4.75 -4.40
C ARG A 163 -27.02 -3.51 -3.66
N GLU A 164 -28.22 -3.57 -3.07
CA GLU A 164 -28.79 -2.43 -2.35
C GLU A 164 -27.98 -2.12 -1.09
N LYS A 165 -27.65 -3.15 -0.30
CA LYS A 165 -26.77 -3.01 0.87
C LYS A 165 -25.38 -2.53 0.48
N LEU A 166 -24.83 -3.04 -0.62
CA LEU A 166 -23.53 -2.63 -1.11
C LEU A 166 -23.49 -1.15 -1.46
N PHE A 167 -24.45 -0.68 -2.26
CA PHE A 167 -24.51 0.74 -2.63
C PHE A 167 -24.80 1.65 -1.43
N ALA A 168 -25.66 1.23 -0.52
CA ALA A 168 -25.88 1.97 0.74
C ALA A 168 -24.58 2.08 1.57
N THR A 169 -23.79 1.00 1.63
CA THR A 169 -22.49 1.00 2.32
C THR A 169 -21.50 1.96 1.64
N LEU A 170 -21.40 1.91 0.30
CA LEU A 170 -20.48 2.78 -0.46
C LEU A 170 -20.87 4.26 -0.37
N GLN A 171 -22.16 4.58 -0.30
CA GLN A 171 -22.64 5.96 -0.12
C GLN A 171 -22.31 6.53 1.26
N GLY A 172 -22.04 5.68 2.24
CA GLY A 172 -21.68 6.09 3.61
C GLY A 172 -20.18 6.31 3.82
N ILE A 173 -19.35 6.02 2.81
CA ILE A 173 -17.89 6.22 2.83
C ILE A 173 -17.53 7.57 2.24
#